data_39823c7a6128da7537e97c95659202c1
#
_entry.id   39823c7a6128da7537e97c95659202c1
#
_cell.length_a   1.000
_cell.length_b   1.000
_cell.length_c   1.000
_cell.angle_alpha   90.00
_cell.angle_beta   90.00
_cell.angle_gamma   90.00
#
_symmetry.space_group_name_H-M   'P 1'
#
loop_
_entity.id
_entity.type
_entity.pdbx_description
1 polymer ?
#
loop_
_entity_poly.entity_id
_entity_poly.type
_entity_poly.pdbx_seq_one_letter_code
_entity_poly.pdbx_strand_id
1 'polypeptide(L)'
;VYSYEGKNWSTNIPMWGEGTIASIQSGEYNIGELTLQRAIAKVNVTVNDGKGLENFEITNVSLHNYNNGGYCAPTNANGQPSIPTNVVKATTPLSAGSLSGTQGNNIENKFYIPEHKNIGVDKAEQLYLKIEAKVKGQIKYYDIMFSENGSDYDVLRNYMYAVSYTHLRAHETVLDL
;
A
#
# COMPACT_ATOMS: atom_id res chain seq x y z
N VAL A 1 -12.08 -11.83 8.93
CA VAL A 1 -12.20 -10.50 8.33
C VAL A 1 -11.84 -9.47 9.39
N TYR A 2 -11.02 -8.51 9.04
CA TYR A 2 -10.73 -7.34 9.86
C TYR A 2 -11.19 -6.07 9.13
N SER A 3 -11.61 -5.05 9.88
CA SER A 3 -11.91 -3.72 9.36
C SER A 3 -10.66 -2.85 9.49
N TYR A 4 -10.39 -2.07 8.45
CA TYR A 4 -9.24 -1.18 8.40
C TYR A 4 -9.57 0.23 8.92
N GLU A 5 -10.82 0.64 8.84
CA GLU A 5 -11.28 1.99 9.13
C GLU A 5 -10.85 2.48 10.52
N GLY A 6 -10.21 3.64 10.57
CA GLY A 6 -9.77 4.29 11.80
C GLY A 6 -8.64 3.57 12.56
N LYS A 7 -7.99 2.58 11.97
CA LYS A 7 -6.91 1.82 12.62
C LYS A 7 -5.54 2.35 12.23
N ASN A 8 -4.68 2.52 13.24
CA ASN A 8 -3.25 2.70 13.02
C ASN A 8 -2.57 1.35 13.07
N TRP A 9 -2.20 0.83 11.92
CA TRP A 9 -1.57 -0.49 11.78
C TRP A 9 -0.05 -0.48 11.99
N SER A 10 0.53 0.64 12.41
CA SER A 10 1.96 0.69 12.74
C SER A 10 2.33 -0.12 13.98
N THR A 11 1.35 -0.39 14.86
CA THR A 11 1.59 -1.05 16.15
C THR A 11 0.90 -2.40 16.31
N ASN A 12 -0.27 -2.60 15.70
CA ASN A 12 -1.08 -3.81 15.90
C ASN A 12 -1.39 -4.49 14.56
N ILE A 13 -0.35 -4.94 13.87
CA ILE A 13 -0.46 -5.60 12.57
C ILE A 13 -1.11 -6.97 12.75
N PRO A 14 -2.25 -7.26 12.09
CA PRO A 14 -2.82 -8.59 12.09
C PRO A 14 -1.86 -9.57 11.40
N MET A 15 -1.58 -10.69 12.03
CA MET A 15 -0.71 -11.74 11.52
C MET A 15 -1.43 -13.06 11.50
N TRP A 16 -1.00 -13.92 10.61
CA TRP A 16 -1.50 -15.28 10.50
C TRP A 16 -0.35 -16.27 10.35
N GLY A 17 -0.52 -17.41 10.99
CA GLY A 17 0.36 -18.55 10.84
C GLY A 17 -0.39 -19.84 11.14
N GLU A 18 -0.01 -20.91 10.52
CA GLU A 18 -0.57 -22.24 10.77
C GLU A 18 0.52 -23.28 10.89
N GLY A 19 0.22 -24.32 11.66
CA GLY A 19 1.03 -25.50 11.79
C GLY A 19 0.13 -26.72 11.86
N THR A 20 0.64 -27.85 11.40
CA THR A 20 -0.09 -29.11 11.40
C THR A 20 0.56 -30.09 12.38
N ILE A 21 -0.23 -30.67 13.26
CA ILE A 21 0.19 -31.77 14.13
C ILE A 21 -0.45 -33.05 13.61
N ALA A 22 0.36 -34.06 13.33
CA ALA A 22 -0.11 -35.32 12.75
C ALA A 22 -1.04 -36.10 13.70
N SER A 23 -0.80 -36.03 15.00
CA SER A 23 -1.66 -36.62 16.03
C SER A 23 -1.51 -35.90 17.36
N ILE A 24 -2.56 -35.79 18.11
CA ILE A 24 -2.56 -35.24 19.46
C ILE A 24 -2.66 -36.40 20.46
N GLN A 25 -1.72 -36.52 21.37
CA GLN A 25 -1.74 -37.44 22.49
C GLN A 25 -1.79 -36.63 23.80
N SER A 26 -2.02 -37.32 24.94
CA SER A 26 -1.99 -36.60 26.22
C SER A 26 -0.54 -36.23 26.59
N GLY A 27 -0.35 -34.99 27.07
CA GLY A 27 0.96 -34.45 27.47
C GLY A 27 1.28 -33.10 26.83
N GLU A 28 2.50 -32.64 27.03
CA GLU A 28 3.01 -31.43 26.40
C GLU A 28 3.45 -31.73 24.97
N TYR A 29 3.08 -30.84 24.06
CA TYR A 29 3.43 -30.92 22.64
C TYR A 29 4.25 -29.71 22.23
N ASN A 30 5.44 -29.97 21.69
CA ASN A 30 6.17 -28.94 20.99
C ASN A 30 5.67 -28.89 19.53
N ILE A 31 4.96 -27.82 19.18
CA ILE A 31 4.43 -27.58 17.82
C ILE A 31 5.49 -27.08 16.84
N GLY A 32 6.73 -26.90 17.31
CA GLY A 32 7.82 -26.38 16.49
C GLY A 32 7.74 -24.88 16.24
N GLU A 33 8.39 -24.43 15.19
CA GLU A 33 8.44 -23.03 14.77
C GLU A 33 7.26 -22.71 13.86
N LEU A 34 6.53 -21.63 14.17
CA LEU A 34 5.46 -21.09 13.33
C LEU A 34 5.90 -19.80 12.67
N THR A 35 5.89 -19.80 11.34
CA THR A 35 6.12 -18.58 10.56
C THR A 35 4.86 -17.75 10.48
N LEU A 36 4.94 -16.49 10.92
CA LEU A 36 3.83 -15.54 10.86
C LEU A 36 3.95 -14.62 9.63
N GLN A 37 2.86 -14.51 8.89
CA GLN A 37 2.72 -13.58 7.78
C GLN A 37 1.84 -12.39 8.19
N ARG A 38 2.27 -11.18 7.88
CA ARG A 38 1.44 -9.99 8.05
C ARG A 38 0.28 -10.05 7.07
N ALA A 39 -0.93 -9.75 7.54
CA ALA A 39 -2.14 -9.74 6.70
C ALA A 39 -2.30 -8.43 5.89
N ILE A 40 -1.31 -7.55 5.96
CA ILE A 40 -1.29 -6.25 5.28
C ILE A 40 -0.01 -6.04 4.50
N ALA A 41 -0.06 -5.14 3.54
CA ALA A 41 1.08 -4.59 2.81
C ALA A 41 1.53 -3.26 3.42
N LYS A 42 2.78 -2.89 3.17
CA LYS A 42 3.35 -1.60 3.52
C LYS A 42 3.70 -0.84 2.25
N VAL A 43 3.39 0.45 2.19
CA VAL A 43 3.79 1.33 1.10
C VAL A 43 4.64 2.46 1.65
N ASN A 44 5.84 2.59 1.11
CA ASN A 44 6.75 3.70 1.38
C ASN A 44 6.85 4.57 0.13
N VAL A 45 6.95 5.88 0.32
CA VAL A 45 7.18 6.83 -0.77
C VAL A 45 8.48 7.56 -0.51
N THR A 46 9.38 7.51 -1.48
CA THR A 46 10.68 8.16 -1.41
C THR A 46 10.80 9.16 -2.54
N VAL A 47 11.19 10.37 -2.23
CA VAL A 47 11.57 11.37 -3.22
C VAL A 47 13.08 11.43 -3.25
N ASN A 48 13.65 10.99 -4.36
CA ASN A 48 15.09 11.08 -4.56
C ASN A 48 15.47 12.47 -5.10
N ASP A 49 16.53 13.05 -4.54
CA ASP A 49 17.11 14.29 -5.03
C ASP A 49 17.68 14.09 -6.44
N GLY A 50 16.85 14.33 -7.44
CA GLY A 50 17.24 14.26 -8.85
C GLY A 50 17.36 15.65 -9.49
N LYS A 51 18.15 15.77 -10.55
CA LYS A 51 18.16 16.98 -11.38
C LYS A 51 16.75 17.25 -11.91
N GLY A 52 16.25 18.46 -11.69
CA GLY A 52 14.91 18.88 -12.12
C GLY A 52 13.87 18.90 -11.01
N LEU A 53 14.25 18.57 -9.77
CA LEU A 53 13.40 18.71 -8.58
C LEU A 53 13.68 20.01 -7.81
N GLU A 54 14.47 20.90 -8.35
CA GLU A 54 14.65 22.25 -7.79
C GLU A 54 13.29 22.96 -7.74
N ASN A 55 12.90 23.42 -6.56
CA ASN A 55 11.59 24.01 -6.29
C ASN A 55 10.40 23.02 -6.36
N PHE A 56 10.68 21.74 -6.07
CA PHE A 56 9.66 20.71 -5.87
C PHE A 56 9.50 20.44 -4.36
N GLU A 57 8.30 20.59 -3.85
CA GLU A 57 7.95 20.35 -2.43
C GLU A 57 6.69 19.48 -2.38
N ILE A 58 6.78 18.27 -1.83
CA ILE A 58 5.59 17.47 -1.57
C ILE A 58 4.83 18.09 -0.40
N THR A 59 3.58 18.42 -0.64
CA THR A 59 2.67 18.97 0.38
C THR A 59 1.77 17.92 0.98
N ASN A 60 1.40 16.89 0.21
CA ASN A 60 0.63 15.76 0.69
C ASN A 60 0.87 14.51 -0.18
N VAL A 61 0.74 13.34 0.45
CA VAL A 61 0.62 12.07 -0.25
C VAL A 61 -0.60 11.36 0.30
N SER A 62 -1.45 10.86 -0.59
CA SER A 62 -2.64 10.12 -0.22
C SER A 62 -2.80 8.86 -1.06
N LEU A 63 -3.39 7.84 -0.45
CA LEU A 63 -3.70 6.56 -1.07
C LEU A 63 -5.20 6.48 -1.32
N HIS A 64 -5.57 6.13 -2.53
CA HIS A 64 -6.95 6.10 -3.01
C HIS A 64 -7.37 4.69 -3.40
N ASN A 65 -8.68 4.42 -3.37
CA ASN A 65 -9.31 3.16 -3.79
C ASN A 65 -8.80 1.91 -3.04
N TYR A 66 -8.19 2.05 -1.89
CA TYR A 66 -7.73 0.90 -1.10
C TYR A 66 -8.91 0.14 -0.47
N ASN A 67 -8.72 -1.14 -0.19
CA ASN A 67 -9.72 -1.95 0.50
C ASN A 67 -9.86 -1.53 1.97
N ASN A 68 -11.09 -1.35 2.44
CA ASN A 68 -11.39 -0.98 3.83
C ASN A 68 -11.38 -2.17 4.79
N GLY A 69 -10.72 -3.23 4.44
CA GLY A 69 -10.60 -4.42 5.27
C GLY A 69 -9.93 -5.56 4.52
N GLY A 70 -9.75 -6.67 5.20
CA GLY A 70 -9.12 -7.86 4.64
C GLY A 70 -9.36 -9.10 5.48
N TYR A 71 -8.72 -10.19 5.11
CA TYR A 71 -8.74 -11.44 5.84
C TYR A 71 -7.43 -11.63 6.58
N CYS A 72 -7.50 -11.99 7.85
CA CYS A 72 -6.31 -12.31 8.63
C CYS A 72 -5.60 -13.53 8.04
N ALA A 73 -6.33 -14.64 7.85
CA ALA A 73 -5.84 -15.82 7.15
C ALA A 73 -5.89 -15.63 5.62
N PRO A 74 -4.95 -16.20 4.84
CA PRO A 74 -5.08 -16.28 3.39
C PRO A 74 -6.34 -17.07 3.02
N THR A 75 -6.99 -16.70 1.92
CA THR A 75 -8.29 -17.26 1.56
C THR A 75 -8.21 -18.55 0.75
N ASN A 76 -7.01 -18.97 0.34
CA ASN A 76 -6.84 -20.24 -0.38
C ASN A 76 -6.20 -21.33 0.49
N ALA A 77 -6.53 -22.58 0.17
CA ALA A 77 -6.09 -23.75 0.91
C ALA A 77 -4.56 -24.02 0.85
N ASN A 78 -3.84 -23.33 -0.06
CA ASN A 78 -2.41 -23.53 -0.29
C ASN A 78 -1.54 -22.49 0.42
N GLY A 79 -2.11 -21.67 1.32
CA GLY A 79 -1.39 -20.61 2.01
C GLY A 79 -0.88 -19.47 1.11
N GLN A 80 -1.24 -19.50 -0.17
CA GLN A 80 -0.87 -18.43 -1.09
C GLN A 80 -1.78 -17.21 -0.88
N PRO A 81 -1.25 -15.99 -1.03
CA PRO A 81 -2.08 -14.80 -0.97
C PRO A 81 -3.24 -14.90 -1.96
N SER A 82 -4.45 -14.80 -1.45
CA SER A 82 -5.65 -14.71 -2.27
C SER A 82 -6.32 -13.39 -1.95
N ILE A 83 -6.35 -12.51 -2.95
CA ILE A 83 -6.85 -11.16 -2.76
C ILE A 83 -8.37 -11.22 -2.64
N PRO A 84 -8.94 -10.68 -1.56
CA PRO A 84 -10.38 -10.66 -1.41
C PRO A 84 -11.04 -9.83 -2.52
N THR A 85 -12.00 -10.41 -3.22
CA THR A 85 -12.75 -9.70 -4.28
C THR A 85 -14.01 -9.02 -3.77
N ASN A 86 -14.49 -9.42 -2.58
CA ASN A 86 -15.73 -8.94 -1.98
C ASN A 86 -15.48 -8.01 -0.79
N VAL A 87 -14.46 -7.16 -0.87
CA VAL A 87 -14.15 -6.19 0.19
C VAL A 87 -14.63 -4.82 -0.25
N VAL A 88 -15.27 -4.12 0.67
CA VAL A 88 -15.70 -2.73 0.45
C VAL A 88 -14.46 -1.85 0.35
N LYS A 89 -14.40 -1.02 -0.67
CA LYS A 89 -13.36 0.00 -0.83
C LYS A 89 -13.57 1.13 0.16
N ALA A 90 -12.48 1.73 0.58
CA ALA A 90 -12.53 2.94 1.39
C ALA A 90 -13.06 4.11 0.57
N THR A 91 -13.98 4.87 1.14
CA THR A 91 -14.57 6.07 0.53
C THR A 91 -13.74 7.32 0.78
N THR A 92 -12.87 7.27 1.79
CA THR A 92 -12.00 8.38 2.16
C THR A 92 -10.55 8.03 1.87
N PRO A 93 -9.78 8.88 1.18
CA PRO A 93 -8.36 8.65 0.96
C PRO A 93 -7.59 8.56 2.27
N LEU A 94 -6.60 7.67 2.32
CA LEU A 94 -5.66 7.58 3.43
C LEU A 94 -4.53 8.57 3.19
N SER A 95 -4.49 9.65 3.97
CA SER A 95 -3.46 10.69 3.84
C SER A 95 -2.29 10.45 4.79
N ALA A 96 -1.08 10.75 4.33
CA ALA A 96 0.11 10.83 5.18
C ALA A 96 0.09 12.03 6.14
N GLY A 97 -0.84 12.96 5.94
CA GLY A 97 -0.91 14.25 6.62
C GLY A 97 -0.14 15.34 5.87
N SER A 98 -0.23 16.55 6.37
CA SER A 98 0.53 17.67 5.80
C SER A 98 2.03 17.42 5.94
N LEU A 99 2.72 17.46 4.83
CA LEU A 99 4.16 17.35 4.77
C LEU A 99 4.71 18.77 4.61
N SER A 100 5.48 19.21 5.57
CA SER A 100 6.21 20.48 5.50
C SER A 100 7.69 20.17 5.43
N GLY A 101 8.38 20.74 4.45
CA GLY A 101 9.81 20.61 4.34
C GLY A 101 10.29 20.26 2.95
N THR A 102 11.55 20.44 2.78
CA THR A 102 12.33 20.39 1.55
C THR A 102 12.38 19.02 0.92
N GLN A 103 12.87 18.98 -0.32
CA GLN A 103 13.30 17.81 -1.08
C GLN A 103 13.93 16.72 -0.21
N GLY A 104 13.65 15.46 -0.51
CA GLY A 104 14.21 14.31 0.21
C GLY A 104 13.33 13.75 1.32
N ASN A 105 12.06 14.16 1.41
CA ASN A 105 11.14 13.60 2.39
C ASN A 105 10.77 12.15 2.05
N ASN A 106 11.26 11.24 2.87
CA ASN A 106 10.83 9.86 2.85
C ASN A 106 9.55 9.71 3.67
N ILE A 107 8.51 9.21 3.04
CA ILE A 107 7.26 8.89 3.71
C ILE A 107 7.27 7.40 4.02
N GLU A 108 7.80 7.10 5.19
CA GLU A 108 7.90 5.74 5.68
C GLU A 108 6.91 5.48 6.81
N ASN A 109 6.45 4.24 6.90
CA ASN A 109 5.60 3.78 8.00
C ASN A 109 4.28 4.56 8.17
N LYS A 110 3.76 5.12 7.07
CA LYS A 110 2.46 5.83 7.05
C LYS A 110 1.35 5.02 6.43
N PHE A 111 1.68 4.22 5.41
CA PHE A 111 0.70 3.46 4.67
C PHE A 111 0.86 1.95 4.91
N TYR A 112 -0.06 1.41 5.66
CA TYR A 112 -0.24 -0.02 5.87
C TYR A 112 -1.64 -0.36 5.39
N ILE A 113 -1.77 -1.18 4.38
CA ILE A 113 -3.02 -1.41 3.67
C ILE A 113 -3.34 -2.89 3.50
N PRO A 114 -4.62 -3.25 3.45
CA PRO A 114 -5.04 -4.58 3.04
C PRO A 114 -4.59 -4.91 1.62
N GLU A 115 -4.61 -6.18 1.28
CA GLU A 115 -4.41 -6.66 -0.09
C GLU A 115 -5.39 -5.99 -1.04
N HIS A 116 -4.94 -5.68 -2.25
CA HIS A 116 -5.76 -5.04 -3.26
C HIS A 116 -5.50 -5.61 -4.66
N LYS A 117 -6.58 -5.92 -5.38
CA LYS A 117 -6.50 -6.41 -6.74
C LYS A 117 -6.52 -5.24 -7.73
N ASN A 118 -5.48 -5.15 -8.56
CA ASN A 118 -5.38 -4.16 -9.65
C ASN A 118 -5.43 -4.84 -11.03
N ILE A 119 -4.87 -6.05 -11.15
CA ILE A 119 -4.83 -6.75 -12.43
C ILE A 119 -6.25 -7.08 -12.91
N GLY A 120 -6.60 -6.61 -14.11
CA GLY A 120 -7.91 -6.80 -14.71
C GLY A 120 -9.03 -5.95 -14.11
N VAL A 121 -8.68 -4.92 -13.36
CA VAL A 121 -9.61 -3.94 -12.80
C VAL A 121 -9.51 -2.65 -13.61
N ASP A 122 -10.64 -1.97 -13.80
CA ASP A 122 -10.66 -0.68 -14.49
C ASP A 122 -9.76 0.34 -13.80
N LYS A 123 -9.06 1.17 -14.57
CA LYS A 123 -8.10 2.15 -14.03
C LYS A 123 -8.70 3.07 -12.97
N ALA A 124 -9.95 3.48 -13.13
CA ALA A 124 -10.67 4.31 -12.16
C ALA A 124 -10.90 3.62 -10.80
N GLU A 125 -10.84 2.30 -10.78
CA GLU A 125 -11.09 1.45 -9.61
C GLU A 125 -9.82 0.91 -8.98
N GLN A 126 -8.68 1.05 -9.66
CA GLN A 126 -7.39 0.59 -9.15
C GLN A 126 -6.92 1.42 -7.96
N LEU A 127 -6.15 0.77 -7.10
CA LEU A 127 -5.39 1.45 -6.04
C LEU A 127 -4.34 2.36 -6.68
N TYR A 128 -4.24 3.59 -6.22
CA TYR A 128 -3.20 4.52 -6.65
C TYR A 128 -2.77 5.47 -5.52
N LEU A 129 -1.57 6.01 -5.67
CA LEU A 129 -1.08 7.11 -4.85
C LEU A 129 -1.31 8.42 -5.57
N LYS A 130 -1.80 9.43 -4.85
CA LYS A 130 -1.84 10.81 -5.30
C LYS A 130 -0.81 11.62 -4.53
N ILE A 131 0.13 12.20 -5.27
CA ILE A 131 1.11 13.14 -4.73
C ILE A 131 0.62 14.56 -5.05
N GLU A 132 0.47 15.37 -4.02
CA GLU A 132 0.29 16.80 -4.14
C GLU A 132 1.64 17.47 -3.90
N ALA A 133 2.10 18.24 -4.86
CA ALA A 133 3.38 18.91 -4.77
C ALA A 133 3.29 20.37 -5.24
N LYS A 134 4.10 21.22 -4.61
CA LYS A 134 4.30 22.59 -5.04
C LYS A 134 5.52 22.62 -5.97
N VAL A 135 5.28 22.95 -7.22
CA VAL A 135 6.30 23.03 -8.27
C VAL A 135 6.40 24.46 -8.77
N LYS A 136 7.54 25.09 -8.56
CA LYS A 136 7.74 26.52 -8.92
C LYS A 136 6.63 27.43 -8.39
N GLY A 137 6.15 27.16 -7.17
CA GLY A 137 5.11 27.93 -6.51
C GLY A 137 3.67 27.52 -6.86
N GLN A 138 3.44 26.62 -7.81
CA GLN A 138 2.10 26.14 -8.20
C GLN A 138 1.84 24.73 -7.66
N ILE A 139 0.62 24.46 -7.22
CA ILE A 139 0.20 23.11 -6.81
C ILE A 139 -0.03 22.27 -8.06
N LYS A 140 0.57 21.07 -8.04
CA LYS A 140 0.42 20.03 -9.06
C LYS A 140 0.05 18.72 -8.40
N TYR A 141 -0.70 17.89 -9.13
CA TYR A 141 -1.12 16.56 -8.68
C TYR A 141 -0.57 15.49 -9.62
N TYR A 142 -0.09 14.40 -9.03
CA TYR A 142 0.48 13.28 -9.77
C TYR A 142 -0.15 12.00 -9.25
N ASP A 143 -0.81 11.24 -10.13
CA ASP A 143 -1.37 9.95 -9.82
C ASP A 143 -0.38 8.85 -10.22
N ILE A 144 0.00 8.03 -9.24
CA ILE A 144 0.97 6.95 -9.41
C ILE A 144 0.25 5.63 -9.24
N MET A 145 0.14 4.91 -10.34
CA MET A 145 -0.46 3.58 -10.38
C MET A 145 0.52 2.51 -9.88
N PHE A 146 0.00 1.44 -9.30
CA PHE A 146 0.79 0.26 -8.96
C PHE A 146 1.02 -0.57 -10.22
N SER A 147 1.97 -0.13 -11.03
CA SER A 147 2.34 -0.76 -12.29
C SER A 147 3.84 -0.60 -12.56
N GLU A 148 4.41 -1.55 -13.27
CA GLU A 148 5.79 -1.53 -13.71
C GLU A 148 5.86 -1.92 -15.19
N ASN A 149 6.60 -1.14 -15.99
CA ASN A 149 6.77 -1.37 -17.43
C ASN A 149 5.43 -1.53 -18.19
N GLY A 150 4.39 -0.80 -17.76
CA GLY A 150 3.07 -0.83 -18.36
C GLY A 150 2.18 -2.01 -17.93
N SER A 151 2.66 -2.85 -17.05
CA SER A 151 1.89 -3.97 -16.47
C SER A 151 1.46 -3.64 -15.05
N ASP A 152 0.17 -3.76 -14.79
CA ASP A 152 -0.38 -3.59 -13.45
C ASP A 152 0.02 -4.76 -12.56
N TYR A 153 0.17 -4.51 -11.26
CA TYR A 153 0.35 -5.57 -10.27
C TYR A 153 -0.58 -5.41 -9.08
N ASP A 154 -0.95 -6.54 -8.52
CA ASP A 154 -1.76 -6.63 -7.32
C ASP A 154 -0.93 -6.26 -6.08
N VAL A 155 -1.57 -5.70 -5.07
CA VAL A 155 -0.93 -5.46 -3.77
C VAL A 155 -1.20 -6.63 -2.86
N LEU A 156 -0.13 -7.33 -2.51
CA LEU A 156 -0.17 -8.56 -1.73
C LEU A 156 0.26 -8.33 -0.28
N ARG A 157 -0.32 -9.09 0.65
CA ARG A 157 0.07 -9.11 2.06
C ARG A 157 1.56 -9.43 2.23
N ASN A 158 2.13 -9.02 3.35
CA ASN A 158 3.51 -9.27 3.75
C ASN A 158 4.59 -8.66 2.82
N TYR A 159 4.19 -7.89 1.79
CA TYR A 159 5.08 -7.18 0.90
C TYR A 159 5.25 -5.72 1.30
N MET A 160 6.40 -5.16 0.95
CA MET A 160 6.68 -3.74 1.01
C MET A 160 6.86 -3.19 -0.40
N TYR A 161 6.07 -2.18 -0.72
CA TYR A 161 6.13 -1.45 -1.99
C TYR A 161 6.87 -0.14 -1.76
N ALA A 162 7.98 0.06 -2.48
CA ALA A 162 8.73 1.29 -2.46
C ALA A 162 8.42 2.07 -3.74
N VAL A 163 7.80 3.22 -3.59
CA VAL A 163 7.54 4.15 -4.68
C VAL A 163 8.62 5.21 -4.67
N SER A 164 9.49 5.20 -5.68
CA SER A 164 10.54 6.20 -5.86
C SER A 164 10.13 7.22 -6.90
N TYR A 165 10.10 8.48 -6.51
CA TYR A 165 9.88 9.60 -7.42
C TYR A 165 11.22 10.22 -7.79
N THR A 166 11.67 10.01 -9.03
CA THR A 166 13.03 10.39 -9.48
C THR A 166 13.09 11.46 -10.54
N HIS A 167 12.00 11.74 -11.26
CA HIS A 167 12.01 12.68 -12.40
C HIS A 167 10.64 13.35 -12.61
N LEU A 168 10.67 14.66 -12.93
CA LEU A 168 9.54 15.44 -13.45
C LEU A 168 9.23 15.10 -14.93
N ARG A 169 9.35 13.86 -15.35
CA ARG A 169 8.70 13.40 -16.57
C ARG A 169 7.38 12.78 -16.20
N ALA A 170 6.47 13.64 -15.74
CA ALA A 170 5.08 13.31 -15.66
C ALA A 170 4.59 12.90 -17.05
N HIS A 171 3.95 11.74 -17.13
CA HIS A 171 2.86 11.62 -18.07
C HIS A 171 1.81 12.60 -17.56
N GLU A 172 1.89 13.85 -18.05
CA GLU A 172 0.83 14.82 -17.88
C GLU A 172 -0.42 14.26 -18.57
N THR A 173 -1.30 13.66 -17.80
CA THR A 173 -2.70 13.68 -18.18
C THR A 173 -3.18 15.07 -17.77
N VAL A 174 -2.86 16.06 -18.57
CA VAL A 174 -3.48 17.38 -18.49
C VAL A 174 -4.93 17.18 -18.90
N LEU A 175 -5.83 17.15 -17.94
CA LEU A 175 -7.22 17.49 -18.19
C LEU A 175 -7.24 19.02 -18.26
N ASP A 176 -7.09 19.57 -19.46
CA ASP A 176 -7.49 20.93 -19.77
C ASP A 176 -9.01 20.99 -19.62
N LEU A 177 -9.47 21.77 -18.64
CA LEU A 177 -10.80 22.35 -18.56
C LEU A 177 -10.70 23.82 -18.88
#